data_2b30c585d8b8ec2a72caac3d33519681
#
_entry.id   2b30c585d8b8ec2a72caac3d33519681
#
_cell.length_a   1.000
_cell.length_b   1.000
_cell.length_c   1.000
_cell.angle_alpha   90.00
_cell.angle_beta   90.00
_cell.angle_gamma   90.00
#
_symmetry.space_group_name_H-M   'P 1'
#
loop_
_entity.id
_entity.type
_entity.pdbx_description
1 polymer ?
#
loop_
_entity_poly.entity_id
_entity_poly.type
_entity_poly.pdbx_seq_one_letter_code
_entity_poly.pdbx_strand_id
1 'polypeptide(L)'
;MTRPVTPQITADVIIEMPLIDDKPIILIERKFEPFGWAIPGGFVEVGETIATAARREALEETTLDVELDILLGIYSDPERDFRGHTVCAVFIGSASGKPVAADDARDIALFDPFNVDVELAFDHRQILQDYCDYRRDGTIKLPL
;
A
#
# COMPACT_ATOMS: atom_id res chain seq x y z
N MET A 1 -29.18 21.92 -0.64
CA MET A 1 -28.07 21.50 0.20
C MET A 1 -26.91 21.03 -0.67
N THR A 2 -25.73 21.58 -0.45
CA THR A 2 -24.52 21.15 -1.16
C THR A 2 -23.91 19.92 -0.45
N ARG A 3 -23.30 19.06 -1.24
CA ARG A 3 -22.52 17.94 -0.65
C ARG A 3 -21.27 18.47 0.02
N PRO A 4 -20.85 17.92 1.15
CA PRO A 4 -19.55 18.26 1.73
C PRO A 4 -18.41 17.96 0.75
N VAL A 5 -17.39 18.81 0.78
CA VAL A 5 -16.13 18.51 0.11
C VAL A 5 -15.30 17.68 1.08
N THR A 6 -14.90 16.49 0.66
CA THR A 6 -14.22 15.52 1.51
C THR A 6 -12.91 15.06 0.89
N PRO A 7 -11.97 14.54 1.69
CA PRO A 7 -10.80 13.88 1.15
C PRO A 7 -11.20 12.66 0.30
N GLN A 8 -10.34 12.33 -0.65
CA GLN A 8 -10.48 11.07 -1.38
C GLN A 8 -9.96 9.93 -0.54
N ILE A 9 -10.50 8.74 -0.78
CA ILE A 9 -10.11 7.52 -0.05
C ILE A 9 -9.25 6.65 -0.96
N THR A 10 -8.12 6.21 -0.42
CA THR A 10 -7.24 5.23 -1.06
C THR A 10 -7.12 3.99 -0.19
N ALA A 11 -6.73 2.89 -0.80
CA ALA A 11 -6.49 1.63 -0.13
C ALA A 11 -5.21 1.01 -0.68
N ASP A 12 -4.28 0.70 0.22
CA ASP A 12 -3.00 0.09 -0.12
C ASP A 12 -2.87 -1.24 0.61
N VAL A 13 -2.01 -2.11 0.09
CA VAL A 13 -1.72 -3.38 0.76
C VAL A 13 -0.23 -3.68 0.74
N ILE A 14 0.33 -3.92 1.91
CA ILE A 14 1.67 -4.47 2.07
C ILE A 14 1.55 -5.97 1.82
N ILE A 15 2.08 -6.43 0.69
CA ILE A 15 1.94 -7.81 0.23
C ILE A 15 3.14 -8.60 0.71
N GLU A 16 2.89 -9.50 1.67
CA GLU A 16 3.90 -10.44 2.14
C GLU A 16 3.96 -11.65 1.22
N MET A 17 5.16 -12.16 0.98
CA MET A 17 5.40 -13.37 0.20
C MET A 17 5.89 -14.49 1.13
N PRO A 18 4.99 -15.17 1.87
CA PRO A 18 5.38 -16.06 2.96
C PRO A 18 6.07 -17.35 2.50
N LEU A 19 5.94 -17.72 1.21
CA LEU A 19 6.61 -18.91 0.68
C LEU A 19 8.05 -18.65 0.23
N ILE A 20 8.48 -17.38 0.26
CA ILE A 20 9.87 -16.98 -0.03
C ILE A 20 10.60 -16.78 1.31
N ASP A 21 11.86 -17.18 1.36
CA ASP A 21 12.70 -17.06 2.56
C ASP A 21 12.73 -15.60 3.03
N ASP A 22 12.70 -15.41 4.35
CA ASP A 22 12.68 -14.13 5.03
C ASP A 22 11.40 -13.31 4.80
N LYS A 23 10.40 -13.88 4.14
CA LYS A 23 9.09 -13.28 3.91
C LYS A 23 9.22 -11.82 3.44
N PRO A 24 9.70 -11.59 2.20
CA PRO A 24 9.83 -10.25 1.65
C PRO A 24 8.45 -9.65 1.34
N ILE A 25 8.45 -8.34 1.10
CA ILE A 25 7.27 -7.61 0.65
C ILE A 25 7.47 -7.14 -0.79
N ILE A 26 6.35 -6.80 -1.45
CA ILE A 26 6.35 -6.28 -2.80
C ILE A 26 6.23 -4.76 -2.76
N LEU A 27 7.09 -4.08 -3.52
CA LEU A 27 6.92 -2.67 -3.85
C LEU A 27 6.88 -2.50 -5.36
N ILE A 28 6.22 -1.46 -5.81
CA ILE A 28 6.15 -1.07 -7.22
C ILE A 28 6.90 0.25 -7.42
N GLU A 29 7.49 0.44 -8.60
CA GLU A 29 8.01 1.74 -9.02
C GLU A 29 6.91 2.47 -9.78
N ARG A 30 6.65 3.72 -9.42
CA ARG A 30 5.56 4.51 -10.00
C ARG A 30 5.95 5.08 -11.37
N LYS A 31 5.02 5.01 -12.32
CA LYS A 31 5.15 5.64 -13.65
C LYS A 31 4.92 7.14 -13.62
N PHE A 32 4.11 7.63 -12.66
CA PHE A 32 3.65 9.02 -12.58
C PHE A 32 4.06 9.65 -11.26
N GLU A 33 4.06 10.98 -11.24
CA GLU A 33 4.34 11.73 -10.00
C GLU A 33 3.30 11.43 -8.91
N PRO A 34 3.75 11.32 -7.66
CA PRO A 34 5.14 11.38 -7.21
C PRO A 34 5.91 10.13 -7.65
N PHE A 35 7.12 10.35 -8.15
CA PHE A 35 7.99 9.24 -8.54
C PHE A 35 8.59 8.55 -7.33
N GLY A 36 9.11 7.36 -7.54
CA GLY A 36 9.70 6.52 -6.52
C GLY A 36 8.98 5.19 -6.39
N TRP A 37 9.38 4.42 -5.42
CA TRP A 37 8.77 3.14 -5.10
C TRP A 37 7.61 3.34 -4.11
N ALA A 38 6.65 2.45 -4.15
CA ALA A 38 5.43 2.59 -3.36
C ALA A 38 4.83 1.23 -2.99
N ILE A 39 4.08 1.24 -1.90
CA ILE A 39 3.18 0.14 -1.55
C ILE A 39 2.07 0.10 -2.61
N PRO A 40 1.74 -1.09 -3.17
CA PRO A 40 0.65 -1.20 -4.14
C PRO A 40 -0.67 -0.71 -3.57
N GLY A 41 -1.43 0.02 -4.38
CA GLY A 41 -2.73 0.54 -3.98
C GLY A 41 -3.22 1.65 -4.89
N GLY A 42 -4.36 2.20 -4.56
CA GLY A 42 -4.96 3.30 -5.32
C GLY A 42 -6.30 3.74 -4.77
N PHE A 43 -7.02 4.51 -5.57
CA PHE A 43 -8.28 5.12 -5.15
C PHE A 43 -9.40 4.08 -5.05
N VAL A 44 -10.21 4.23 -3.99
CA VAL A 44 -11.45 3.48 -3.84
C VAL A 44 -12.49 4.07 -4.79
N GLU A 45 -13.11 3.23 -5.59
CA GLU A 45 -14.17 3.65 -6.50
C GLU A 45 -15.53 3.66 -5.78
N VAL A 46 -16.40 4.57 -6.22
CA VAL A 46 -17.77 4.60 -5.69
C VAL A 46 -18.44 3.23 -5.90
N GLY A 47 -18.98 2.69 -4.84
CA GLY A 47 -19.67 1.39 -4.88
C GLY A 47 -18.81 0.20 -4.48
N GLU A 48 -17.49 0.36 -4.31
CA GLU A 48 -16.67 -0.74 -3.80
C GLU A 48 -16.28 -0.53 -2.34
N THR A 49 -16.05 -1.63 -1.63
CA THR A 49 -15.51 -1.56 -0.28
C THR A 49 -14.01 -1.25 -0.32
N ILE A 50 -13.48 -0.75 0.78
CA ILE A 50 -12.04 -0.48 0.92
C ILE A 50 -11.23 -1.77 0.68
N ALA A 51 -11.69 -2.90 1.22
CA ALA A 51 -11.02 -4.18 1.04
C ALA A 51 -11.02 -4.63 -0.43
N THR A 52 -12.14 -4.45 -1.12
CA THR A 52 -12.25 -4.76 -2.55
C THR A 52 -11.30 -3.89 -3.36
N ALA A 53 -11.23 -2.59 -3.05
CA ALA A 53 -10.32 -1.66 -3.72
C ALA A 53 -8.86 -2.08 -3.55
N ALA A 54 -8.44 -2.44 -2.33
CA ALA A 54 -7.08 -2.88 -2.05
C ALA A 54 -6.71 -4.13 -2.86
N ARG A 55 -7.58 -5.11 -2.91
CA ARG A 55 -7.35 -6.34 -3.68
C ARG A 55 -7.34 -6.09 -5.18
N ARG A 56 -8.25 -5.26 -5.66
CA ARG A 56 -8.32 -4.89 -7.09
C ARG A 56 -7.04 -4.18 -7.53
N GLU A 57 -6.61 -3.17 -6.79
CA GLU A 57 -5.40 -2.42 -7.11
C GLU A 57 -4.16 -3.31 -7.07
N ALA A 58 -4.05 -4.19 -6.08
CA ALA A 58 -2.95 -5.14 -6.00
C ALA A 58 -2.92 -6.06 -7.23
N LEU A 59 -4.07 -6.59 -7.64
CA LEU A 59 -4.16 -7.44 -8.83
C LEU A 59 -3.78 -6.68 -10.09
N GLU A 60 -4.28 -5.46 -10.26
CA GLU A 60 -3.98 -4.62 -11.43
C GLU A 60 -2.49 -4.30 -11.54
N GLU A 61 -1.83 -3.99 -10.42
CA GLU A 61 -0.44 -3.54 -10.41
C GLU A 61 0.59 -4.68 -10.35
N THR A 62 0.25 -5.81 -9.71
CA THR A 62 1.20 -6.89 -9.45
C THR A 62 0.85 -8.22 -10.14
N THR A 63 -0.36 -8.34 -10.67
CA THR A 63 -0.96 -9.56 -11.22
C THR A 63 -1.19 -10.68 -10.19
N LEU A 64 -1.04 -10.38 -8.91
CA LEU A 64 -1.25 -11.36 -7.84
C LEU A 64 -2.63 -11.23 -7.20
N ASP A 65 -3.22 -12.35 -6.87
CA ASP A 65 -4.44 -12.43 -6.07
C ASP A 65 -4.05 -12.41 -4.59
N VAL A 66 -4.32 -11.31 -3.92
CA VAL A 66 -3.89 -11.06 -2.55
C VAL A 66 -5.00 -11.38 -1.57
N GLU A 67 -4.67 -12.14 -0.54
CA GLU A 67 -5.54 -12.35 0.61
C GLU A 67 -5.20 -11.32 1.68
N LEU A 68 -6.20 -10.55 2.13
CA LEU A 68 -6.02 -9.54 3.17
C LEU A 68 -6.10 -10.19 4.54
N ASP A 69 -5.13 -9.87 5.41
CA ASP A 69 -5.06 -10.46 6.74
C ASP A 69 -5.50 -9.48 7.82
N ILE A 70 -5.02 -8.24 7.77
CA ILE A 70 -5.21 -7.28 8.85
C ILE A 70 -5.17 -5.85 8.31
N LEU A 71 -5.88 -4.95 8.96
CA LEU A 71 -5.74 -3.50 8.74
C LEU A 71 -4.60 -2.99 9.62
N LEU A 72 -3.52 -2.52 8.98
CA LEU A 72 -2.38 -1.95 9.71
C LEU A 72 -2.74 -0.59 10.32
N GLY A 73 -3.39 0.27 9.54
CA GLY A 73 -3.75 1.60 10.01
C GLY A 73 -4.41 2.46 8.97
N ILE A 74 -4.80 3.65 9.41
CA ILE A 74 -5.37 4.72 8.59
C ILE A 74 -4.38 5.89 8.60
N TYR A 75 -4.04 6.38 7.42
CA TYR A 75 -3.06 7.46 7.25
C TYR A 75 -3.78 8.63 6.59
N SER A 76 -3.88 9.75 7.29
CA SER A 76 -4.80 10.83 6.89
C SER A 76 -4.21 12.24 7.03
N ASP A 77 -2.91 12.39 7.17
CA ASP A 77 -2.28 13.71 7.21
C ASP A 77 -2.60 14.46 5.91
N PRO A 78 -3.12 15.69 5.96
CA PRO A 78 -3.40 16.47 4.75
C PRO A 78 -2.21 16.66 3.82
N GLU A 79 -0.99 16.61 4.35
CA GLU A 79 0.24 16.82 3.59
C GLU A 79 0.84 15.54 3.01
N ARG A 80 0.23 14.37 3.26
CA ARG A 80 0.78 13.10 2.85
C ARG A 80 0.84 12.88 1.33
N ASP A 81 -0.01 13.57 0.58
CA ASP A 81 -0.12 13.45 -0.88
C ASP A 81 -0.23 14.85 -1.49
N PHE A 82 0.75 15.24 -2.33
CA PHE A 82 0.77 16.57 -2.91
C PHE A 82 -0.39 16.83 -3.89
N ARG A 83 -1.00 15.76 -4.42
CA ARG A 83 -2.12 15.86 -5.36
C ARG A 83 -3.41 16.33 -4.70
N GLY A 84 -3.51 16.18 -3.37
CA GLY A 84 -4.67 16.57 -2.57
C GLY A 84 -4.78 15.73 -1.32
N HIS A 85 -5.72 16.09 -0.45
CA HIS A 85 -5.91 15.36 0.80
C HIS A 85 -6.50 13.97 0.53
N THR A 86 -5.77 12.92 0.91
CA THR A 86 -6.22 11.53 0.85
C THR A 86 -6.24 10.90 2.23
N VAL A 87 -7.21 10.02 2.44
CA VAL A 87 -7.28 9.16 3.63
C VAL A 87 -7.02 7.74 3.14
N CYS A 88 -5.94 7.13 3.59
CA CYS A 88 -5.50 5.83 3.11
C CYS A 88 -5.68 4.76 4.17
N ALA A 89 -6.41 3.69 3.83
CA ALA A 89 -6.44 2.46 4.60
C ALA A 89 -5.32 1.53 4.11
N VAL A 90 -4.43 1.11 4.99
CA VAL A 90 -3.33 0.23 4.65
C VAL A 90 -3.55 -1.13 5.27
N PHE A 91 -3.64 -2.15 4.42
CA PHE A 91 -3.76 -3.55 4.85
C PHE A 91 -2.41 -4.24 4.79
N ILE A 92 -2.29 -5.31 5.57
CA ILE A 92 -1.27 -6.33 5.39
C ILE A 92 -1.98 -7.53 4.77
N GLY A 93 -1.41 -8.07 3.71
CA GLY A 93 -1.94 -9.23 3.04
C GLY A 93 -0.83 -10.15 2.58
N SER A 94 -1.20 -11.26 1.99
CA SER A 94 -0.25 -12.26 1.50
C SER A 94 -0.64 -12.76 0.13
N ALA A 95 0.38 -13.19 -0.62
CA ALA A 95 0.21 -13.78 -1.93
C ALA A 95 1.33 -14.79 -2.21
N SER A 96 1.13 -15.58 -3.24
CA SER A 96 2.14 -16.49 -3.78
C SER A 96 2.20 -16.32 -5.30
N GLY A 97 3.26 -16.84 -5.90
CA GLY A 97 3.47 -16.74 -7.34
C GLY A 97 4.48 -15.66 -7.71
N LYS A 98 4.58 -15.38 -9.00
CA LYS A 98 5.53 -14.41 -9.53
C LYS A 98 4.83 -13.08 -9.77
N PRO A 99 5.23 -12.01 -9.08
CA PRO A 99 4.69 -10.69 -9.37
C PRO A 99 5.18 -10.18 -10.72
N VAL A 100 4.29 -9.51 -11.46
CA VAL A 100 4.59 -8.90 -12.75
C VAL A 100 4.06 -7.47 -12.73
N ALA A 101 4.91 -6.50 -13.05
CA ALA A 101 4.51 -5.10 -13.14
C ALA A 101 3.45 -4.92 -14.22
N ALA A 102 2.37 -4.24 -13.88
CA ALA A 102 1.26 -3.98 -14.78
C ALA A 102 0.62 -2.64 -14.43
N ASP A 103 -0.28 -2.16 -15.29
CA ASP A 103 -1.03 -0.92 -15.14
C ASP A 103 -0.08 0.27 -14.84
N ASP A 104 -0.25 0.96 -13.71
CA ASP A 104 0.54 2.14 -13.33
C ASP A 104 1.90 1.81 -12.72
N ALA A 105 2.25 0.53 -12.61
CA ALA A 105 3.54 0.09 -12.14
C ALA A 105 4.55 0.03 -13.30
N ARG A 106 5.62 0.83 -13.19
CA ARG A 106 6.74 0.80 -14.14
C ARG A 106 7.63 -0.42 -13.92
N ASP A 107 7.82 -0.78 -12.67
CA ASP A 107 8.62 -1.91 -12.25
C ASP A 107 8.05 -2.49 -10.94
N ILE A 108 8.50 -3.68 -10.59
CA ILE A 108 8.06 -4.38 -9.40
C ILE A 108 9.24 -5.19 -8.85
N ALA A 109 9.38 -5.22 -7.54
CA ALA A 109 10.45 -5.99 -6.90
C ALA A 109 10.06 -6.44 -5.50
N LEU A 110 10.79 -7.46 -5.04
CA LEU A 110 10.74 -7.94 -3.67
C LEU A 110 11.77 -7.19 -2.83
N PHE A 111 11.39 -6.81 -1.62
CA PHE A 111 12.25 -6.10 -0.68
C PHE A 111 12.23 -6.76 0.68
N ASP A 112 13.37 -6.74 1.35
CA ASP A 112 13.42 -6.94 2.79
C ASP A 112 12.82 -5.69 3.44
N PRO A 113 11.69 -5.81 4.17
CA PRO A 113 11.03 -4.62 4.71
C PRO A 113 11.87 -3.88 5.76
N PHE A 114 12.84 -4.56 6.38
CA PHE A 114 13.74 -3.95 7.37
C PHE A 114 14.92 -3.21 6.73
N ASN A 115 15.10 -3.31 5.43
CA ASN A 115 16.24 -2.71 4.72
C ASN A 115 15.81 -2.21 3.34
N VAL A 116 14.83 -1.30 3.30
CA VAL A 116 14.37 -0.67 2.06
C VAL A 116 15.19 0.59 1.83
N ASP A 117 16.10 0.52 0.88
CA ASP A 117 17.09 1.57 0.59
C ASP A 117 16.77 2.38 -0.69
N VAL A 118 15.56 2.26 -1.22
CA VAL A 118 15.09 3.05 -2.36
C VAL A 118 14.25 4.23 -1.89
N GLU A 119 14.12 5.24 -2.75
CA GLU A 119 13.24 6.36 -2.48
C GLU A 119 11.78 5.91 -2.55
N LEU A 120 11.02 6.25 -1.50
CA LEU A 120 9.61 5.91 -1.40
C LEU A 120 8.75 7.15 -1.62
N ALA A 121 7.65 6.97 -2.36
CA ALA A 121 6.66 8.01 -2.60
C ALA A 121 5.77 8.23 -1.37
N PHE A 122 5.10 9.39 -1.32
CA PHE A 122 4.15 9.74 -0.27
C PHE A 122 4.77 9.64 1.13
N ASP A 123 3.99 9.17 2.09
CA ASP A 123 4.41 8.84 3.45
C ASP A 123 4.74 7.34 3.62
N HIS A 124 5.02 6.64 2.53
CA HIS A 124 5.19 5.18 2.57
C HIS A 124 6.39 4.74 3.42
N ARG A 125 7.39 5.60 3.62
CA ARG A 125 8.49 5.32 4.55
C ARG A 125 7.96 5.15 5.98
N GLN A 126 7.06 6.03 6.41
CA GLN A 126 6.44 5.94 7.74
C GLN A 126 5.56 4.70 7.85
N ILE A 127 4.80 4.40 6.80
CA ILE A 127 3.92 3.22 6.78
C ILE A 127 4.75 1.94 6.92
N LEU A 128 5.86 1.82 6.18
CA LEU A 128 6.74 0.65 6.28
C LEU A 128 7.40 0.54 7.66
N GLN A 129 7.72 1.67 8.28
CA GLN A 129 8.26 1.66 9.64
C GLN A 129 7.22 1.12 10.63
N ASP A 130 5.98 1.55 10.53
CA ASP A 130 4.87 1.05 11.34
C ASP A 130 4.63 -0.45 11.08
N TYR A 131 4.74 -0.89 9.84
CA TYR A 131 4.66 -2.30 9.48
C TYR A 131 5.79 -3.11 10.12
N CYS A 132 7.02 -2.60 10.10
CA CYS A 132 8.16 -3.27 10.73
C CYS A 132 7.96 -3.43 12.23
N ASP A 133 7.43 -2.41 12.90
CA ASP A 133 7.10 -2.48 14.32
C ASP A 133 6.04 -3.56 14.59
N TYR A 134 4.99 -3.60 13.77
CA TYR A 134 3.98 -4.65 13.86
C TYR A 134 4.58 -6.04 13.65
N ARG A 135 5.43 -6.19 12.63
CA ARG A 135 6.05 -7.48 12.31
C ARG A 135 6.97 -7.99 13.42
N ARG A 136 7.61 -7.06 14.15
CA ARG A 136 8.49 -7.42 15.30
C ARG A 136 7.71 -7.84 16.52
N ASP A 137 6.65 -7.12 16.90
CA ASP A 137 6.01 -7.29 18.21
C ASP A 137 4.48 -7.23 18.19
N GLY A 138 3.85 -7.10 17.04
CA GLY A 138 2.40 -7.05 16.92
C GLY A 138 1.77 -5.70 17.26
N THR A 139 2.56 -4.66 17.46
CA THR A 139 2.04 -3.32 17.81
C THR A 139 1.31 -2.71 16.62
N ILE A 140 0.06 -2.26 16.84
CA ILE A 140 -0.72 -1.46 15.89
C ILE A 140 -0.87 -0.06 16.48
N LYS A 141 -0.46 0.95 15.69
CA LYS A 141 -0.50 2.34 16.12
C LYS A 141 -1.82 2.97 15.75
N LEU A 142 -2.29 3.86 16.62
CA LEU A 142 -3.47 4.68 16.30
C LEU A 142 -3.08 5.75 15.28
N PRO A 143 -4.00 6.13 14.38
CA PRO A 143 -3.77 7.27 13.50
C PRO A 143 -3.68 8.56 14.31
N LEU A 144 -2.84 9.48 13.86
CA LEU A 144 -2.67 10.80 14.46
C LEU A 144 -3.38 11.85 13.64
#